data_2cb512b8333a315e4df74d054d51d92c
#
_entry.id   2cb512b8333a315e4df74d054d51d92c
#
_cell.length_a   1.000
_cell.length_b   1.000
_cell.length_c   1.000
_cell.angle_alpha   90.00
_cell.angle_beta   90.00
_cell.angle_gamma   90.00
#
_symmetry.space_group_name_H-M   'P 1'
#
loop_
_entity.id
_entity.type
_entity.pdbx_description
1 polymer ?
#
loop_
_entity_poly.entity_id
_entity_poly.type
_entity_poly.pdbx_seq_one_letter_code
_entity_poly.pdbx_strand_id
1 'polypeptide(L)'
;MNTIQHTDGLIAALFTPLHPDGSVHYELLPALVEHLTSTGISGIFICGSNGEGPNLTLEERMQVSEAVIRAGKGRLRMIVHVGHASIAEARKLARHAQEAGADAISSVAAFYFKPTSVQNLADCMTEIAAGAPGLPFYYYHIPSLTGFSMDVLDFMRIAEKQIPNFAGVKYTAATLWEYQECLHYEGGKYDVLYGFDENHLPALSMGAKGAIGSTFNFAAPFYLKVREYFEAGEIEKAREQMLFCVEMVRIVVQYPPIPAQKAVMKMLGFDMGPCRLPLVALPDGQYQELHRQLRKIGFFEKLNE
;
A
#
# COMPACT_ATOMS: atom_id res chain seq x y z
N MET A 1 16.71 10.81 19.71
CA MET A 1 15.73 10.61 18.62
C MET A 1 16.13 9.36 17.87
N ASN A 2 15.24 8.40 17.74
CA ASN A 2 15.55 7.21 16.95
C ASN A 2 15.71 7.62 15.48
N THR A 3 16.76 7.15 14.83
CA THR A 3 16.98 7.38 13.39
C THR A 3 15.84 6.70 12.63
N ILE A 4 15.14 7.47 11.77
CA ILE A 4 14.07 6.92 10.92
C ILE A 4 14.73 5.98 9.91
N GLN A 5 14.31 4.72 9.90
CA GLN A 5 14.75 3.76 8.91
C GLN A 5 13.96 3.97 7.62
N HIS A 6 14.63 4.43 6.58
CA HIS A 6 14.02 4.55 5.26
C HIS A 6 13.76 3.17 4.65
N THR A 7 12.61 3.05 4.01
CA THR A 7 12.27 1.86 3.22
C THR A 7 12.92 1.98 1.85
N ASP A 8 13.65 0.95 1.47
CA ASP A 8 14.15 0.80 0.11
C ASP A 8 13.45 -0.38 -0.57
N GLY A 9 12.97 -0.16 -1.80
CA GLY A 9 12.28 -1.20 -2.56
C GLY A 9 10.76 -1.08 -2.57
N LEU A 10 10.12 -2.20 -2.88
CA LEU A 10 8.68 -2.28 -3.10
C LEU A 10 7.98 -2.91 -1.89
N ILE A 11 6.85 -2.33 -1.49
CA ILE A 11 5.95 -2.87 -0.47
C ILE A 11 4.63 -3.21 -1.15
N ALA A 12 4.19 -4.47 -1.07
CA ALA A 12 2.91 -4.88 -1.61
C ALA A 12 1.75 -4.47 -0.68
N ALA A 13 0.77 -3.75 -1.22
CA ALA A 13 -0.48 -3.48 -0.52
C ALA A 13 -1.37 -4.73 -0.60
N LEU A 14 -1.22 -5.64 0.37
CA LEU A 14 -1.77 -6.98 0.38
C LEU A 14 -3.29 -6.98 0.27
N PHE A 15 -3.82 -7.88 -0.55
CA PHE A 15 -5.26 -8.21 -0.57
C PHE A 15 -5.61 -9.14 0.59
N THR A 16 -6.80 -8.97 1.15
CA THR A 16 -7.36 -9.93 2.10
C THR A 16 -8.14 -11.00 1.33
N PRO A 17 -7.72 -12.27 1.39
CA PRO A 17 -8.47 -13.35 0.76
C PRO A 17 -9.74 -13.66 1.55
N LEU A 18 -10.82 -13.97 0.84
CA LEU A 18 -12.11 -14.29 1.43
C LEU A 18 -12.60 -15.65 0.92
N HIS A 19 -13.33 -16.37 1.76
CA HIS A 19 -14.11 -17.53 1.34
C HIS A 19 -15.35 -17.09 0.53
N PRO A 20 -16.01 -18.00 -0.20
CA PRO A 20 -17.22 -17.68 -0.98
C PRO A 20 -18.37 -17.09 -0.14
N ASP A 21 -18.42 -17.38 1.16
CA ASP A 21 -19.39 -16.82 2.12
C ASP A 21 -19.01 -15.44 2.64
N GLY A 22 -17.85 -14.89 2.23
CA GLY A 22 -17.35 -13.59 2.63
C GLY A 22 -16.56 -13.58 3.96
N SER A 23 -16.38 -14.71 4.63
CA SER A 23 -15.46 -14.82 5.77
C SER A 23 -14.00 -14.75 5.31
N VAL A 24 -13.09 -14.34 6.19
CA VAL A 24 -11.67 -14.22 5.86
C VAL A 24 -11.03 -15.60 5.73
N HIS A 25 -10.31 -15.81 4.62
CA HIS A 25 -9.58 -17.04 4.32
C HIS A 25 -8.15 -16.96 4.89
N TYR A 26 -8.03 -17.13 6.21
CA TYR A 26 -6.76 -16.99 6.93
C TYR A 26 -5.71 -17.99 6.48
N GLU A 27 -6.11 -19.20 6.06
CA GLU A 27 -5.24 -20.30 5.66
C GLU A 27 -4.45 -19.98 4.37
N LEU A 28 -4.94 -19.05 3.55
CA LEU A 28 -4.25 -18.63 2.33
C LEU A 28 -3.15 -17.58 2.61
N LEU A 29 -3.23 -16.84 3.72
CA LEU A 29 -2.29 -15.76 4.02
C LEU A 29 -0.82 -16.19 4.06
N PRO A 30 -0.43 -17.32 4.68
CA PRO A 30 0.98 -17.75 4.65
C PRO A 30 1.51 -18.00 3.24
N ALA A 31 0.72 -18.61 2.36
CA ALA A 31 1.11 -18.87 0.98
C ALA A 31 1.27 -17.57 0.17
N LEU A 32 0.40 -16.58 0.41
CA LEU A 32 0.53 -15.24 -0.20
C LEU A 32 1.79 -14.52 0.27
N VAL A 33 2.10 -14.57 1.56
CA VAL A 33 3.33 -13.97 2.11
C VAL A 33 4.56 -14.66 1.52
N GLU A 34 4.55 -15.98 1.36
CA GLU A 34 5.65 -16.71 0.73
C GLU A 34 5.83 -16.33 -0.73
N HIS A 35 4.73 -16.28 -1.49
CA HIS A 35 4.76 -15.78 -2.87
C HIS A 35 5.37 -14.38 -2.94
N LEU A 36 4.89 -13.44 -2.14
CA LEU A 36 5.40 -12.08 -2.13
C LEU A 36 6.88 -12.02 -1.73
N THR A 37 7.31 -12.82 -0.77
CA THR A 37 8.73 -12.92 -0.39
C THR A 37 9.59 -13.36 -1.57
N SER A 38 9.12 -14.32 -2.37
CA SER A 38 9.86 -14.84 -3.53
C SER A 38 9.97 -13.86 -4.68
N THR A 39 9.12 -12.82 -4.75
CA THR A 39 9.18 -11.79 -5.80
C THR A 39 10.22 -10.69 -5.56
N GLY A 40 10.90 -10.70 -4.42
CA GLY A 40 11.94 -9.72 -4.10
C GLY A 40 11.41 -8.39 -3.54
N ILE A 41 10.16 -8.32 -3.08
CA ILE A 41 9.65 -7.12 -2.39
C ILE A 41 10.30 -6.93 -1.02
N SER A 42 10.31 -5.69 -0.53
CA SER A 42 10.89 -5.32 0.77
C SER A 42 9.89 -5.39 1.93
N GLY A 43 8.59 -5.43 1.66
CA GLY A 43 7.60 -5.42 2.74
C GLY A 43 6.15 -5.59 2.29
N ILE A 44 5.26 -5.63 3.27
CA ILE A 44 3.81 -5.78 3.10
C ILE A 44 3.08 -4.68 3.85
N PHE A 45 2.11 -4.05 3.18
CA PHE A 45 1.17 -3.09 3.75
C PHE A 45 -0.17 -3.80 3.99
N ILE A 46 -0.52 -3.99 5.26
CA ILE A 46 -1.58 -4.89 5.72
C ILE A 46 -2.86 -4.10 6.01
N CYS A 47 -4.04 -4.63 5.64
CA CYS A 47 -5.36 -4.05 5.90
C CYS A 47 -5.55 -2.63 5.37
N GLY A 48 -4.82 -2.25 4.30
CA GLY A 48 -5.05 -1.00 3.58
C GLY A 48 -6.32 -1.05 2.70
N SER A 49 -6.43 -0.12 1.75
CA SER A 49 -7.57 -0.05 0.82
C SER A 49 -7.71 -1.34 0.00
N ASN A 50 -6.60 -1.88 -0.51
CA ASN A 50 -6.61 -3.12 -1.30
C ASN A 50 -6.90 -4.37 -0.45
N GLY A 51 -6.53 -4.34 0.83
CA GLY A 51 -6.91 -5.37 1.79
C GLY A 51 -8.35 -5.23 2.30
N GLU A 52 -9.15 -4.36 1.70
CA GLU A 52 -10.53 -4.08 2.10
C GLU A 52 -10.66 -3.73 3.59
N GLY A 53 -9.62 -3.13 4.19
CA GLY A 53 -9.57 -2.84 5.62
C GLY A 53 -10.82 -2.14 6.18
N PRO A 54 -11.42 -1.13 5.49
CA PRO A 54 -12.68 -0.51 5.91
C PRO A 54 -13.90 -1.45 5.91
N ASN A 55 -13.85 -2.57 5.17
CA ASN A 55 -14.94 -3.56 5.06
C ASN A 55 -14.76 -4.74 6.02
N LEU A 56 -13.64 -4.82 6.73
CA LEU A 56 -13.36 -5.84 7.73
C LEU A 56 -13.79 -5.35 9.12
N THR A 57 -14.20 -6.28 10.00
CA THR A 57 -14.38 -5.96 11.41
C THR A 57 -13.03 -5.70 12.09
N LEU A 58 -13.05 -5.11 13.29
CA LEU A 58 -11.81 -4.90 14.05
C LEU A 58 -11.09 -6.22 14.33
N GLU A 59 -11.84 -7.24 14.75
CA GLU A 59 -11.34 -8.57 15.06
C GLU A 59 -10.68 -9.21 13.84
N GLU A 60 -11.31 -9.11 12.67
CA GLU A 60 -10.74 -9.63 11.42
C GLU A 60 -9.45 -8.90 11.04
N ARG A 61 -9.43 -7.54 11.17
CA ARG A 61 -8.21 -6.76 10.91
C ARG A 61 -7.06 -7.16 11.84
N MET A 62 -7.35 -7.39 13.11
CA MET A 62 -6.38 -7.88 14.09
C MET A 62 -5.84 -9.26 13.71
N GLN A 63 -6.73 -10.21 13.42
CA GLN A 63 -6.35 -11.58 13.06
C GLN A 63 -5.57 -11.65 11.73
N VAL A 64 -5.98 -10.87 10.70
CA VAL A 64 -5.23 -10.75 9.44
C VAL A 64 -3.83 -10.20 9.71
N SER A 65 -3.72 -9.15 10.52
CA SER A 65 -2.42 -8.55 10.86
C SER A 65 -1.51 -9.55 11.57
N GLU A 66 -2.01 -10.28 12.57
CA GLU A 66 -1.25 -11.32 13.27
C GLU A 66 -0.78 -12.44 12.33
N ALA A 67 -1.67 -12.93 11.46
CA ALA A 67 -1.35 -14.00 10.54
C ALA A 67 -0.26 -13.59 9.53
N VAL A 68 -0.36 -12.39 8.95
CA VAL A 68 0.61 -11.88 7.98
C VAL A 68 1.94 -11.56 8.65
N ILE A 69 1.93 -10.88 9.83
CA ILE A 69 3.15 -10.58 10.59
C ILE A 69 3.89 -11.88 10.94
N ARG A 70 3.18 -12.87 11.48
CA ARG A 70 3.78 -14.17 11.84
C ARG A 70 4.41 -14.87 10.64
N ALA A 71 3.75 -14.84 9.47
CA ALA A 71 4.24 -15.49 8.27
C ALA A 71 5.48 -14.82 7.68
N GLY A 72 5.58 -13.49 7.75
CA GLY A 72 6.68 -12.74 7.13
C GLY A 72 7.75 -12.23 8.10
N LYS A 73 7.65 -12.53 9.40
CA LYS A 73 8.54 -12.03 10.44
C LYS A 73 10.03 -12.26 10.12
N GLY A 74 10.81 -11.18 10.18
CA GLY A 74 12.26 -11.21 9.93
C GLY A 74 12.66 -11.32 8.46
N ARG A 75 11.69 -11.37 7.54
CA ARG A 75 11.95 -11.44 6.09
C ARG A 75 11.45 -10.21 5.34
N LEU A 76 10.33 -9.64 5.76
CA LEU A 76 9.65 -8.53 5.12
C LEU A 76 9.27 -7.47 6.16
N ARG A 77 9.32 -6.20 5.79
CA ARG A 77 8.82 -5.10 6.62
C ARG A 77 7.30 -5.12 6.67
N MET A 78 6.72 -5.15 7.86
CA MET A 78 5.28 -5.24 8.10
C MET A 78 4.71 -3.89 8.53
N ILE A 79 3.97 -3.21 7.65
CA ILE A 79 3.30 -1.95 7.95
C ILE A 79 1.80 -2.22 8.08
N VAL A 80 1.22 -2.01 9.25
CA VAL A 80 -0.21 -2.22 9.47
C VAL A 80 -0.96 -0.91 9.30
N HIS A 81 -1.94 -0.90 8.39
CA HIS A 81 -2.89 0.20 8.28
C HIS A 81 -3.94 0.10 9.39
N VAL A 82 -3.97 1.11 10.26
CA VAL A 82 -4.84 1.17 11.43
C VAL A 82 -5.99 2.18 11.30
N GLY A 83 -6.04 2.92 10.20
CA GLY A 83 -7.06 3.94 9.96
C GLY A 83 -8.49 3.39 10.05
N HIS A 84 -9.36 4.15 10.71
CA HIS A 84 -10.78 3.83 10.92
C HIS A 84 -11.61 5.12 10.98
N ALA A 85 -12.92 5.06 10.74
CA ALA A 85 -13.82 6.20 10.88
C ALA A 85 -13.88 6.72 12.34
N SER A 86 -13.72 5.81 13.32
CA SER A 86 -13.57 6.15 14.75
C SER A 86 -12.10 6.22 15.12
N ILE A 87 -11.64 7.35 15.61
CA ILE A 87 -10.26 7.54 16.11
C ILE A 87 -9.94 6.59 17.28
N ALA A 88 -10.91 6.34 18.16
CA ALA A 88 -10.74 5.41 19.26
C ALA A 88 -10.50 3.96 18.78
N GLU A 89 -11.19 3.52 17.74
CA GLU A 89 -10.98 2.20 17.16
C GLU A 89 -9.65 2.13 16.38
N ALA A 90 -9.27 3.19 15.67
CA ALA A 90 -7.95 3.29 15.05
C ALA A 90 -6.81 3.17 16.08
N ARG A 91 -6.96 3.81 17.23
CA ARG A 91 -6.00 3.72 18.36
C ARG A 91 -5.91 2.30 18.95
N LYS A 92 -7.03 1.55 19.03
CA LYS A 92 -7.03 0.15 19.44
C LYS A 92 -6.27 -0.74 18.44
N LEU A 93 -6.52 -0.54 17.15
CA LEU A 93 -5.80 -1.25 16.09
C LEU A 93 -4.29 -0.94 16.12
N ALA A 94 -3.91 0.32 16.40
CA ALA A 94 -2.51 0.71 16.54
C ALA A 94 -1.83 -0.03 17.70
N ARG A 95 -2.48 -0.10 18.88
CA ARG A 95 -1.97 -0.84 20.03
C ARG A 95 -1.79 -2.32 19.69
N HIS A 96 -2.80 -2.93 19.11
CA HIS A 96 -2.76 -4.32 18.70
C HIS A 96 -1.62 -4.60 17.68
N ALA A 97 -1.42 -3.73 16.70
CA ALA A 97 -0.33 -3.86 15.72
C ALA A 97 1.04 -3.86 16.40
N GLN A 98 1.24 -3.01 17.42
CA GLN A 98 2.48 -3.02 18.22
C GLN A 98 2.64 -4.31 19.00
N GLU A 99 1.59 -4.79 19.67
CA GLU A 99 1.60 -6.04 20.42
C GLU A 99 1.84 -7.26 19.53
N ALA A 100 1.30 -7.25 18.31
CA ALA A 100 1.50 -8.28 17.29
C ALA A 100 2.92 -8.28 16.67
N GLY A 101 3.71 -7.22 16.91
CA GLY A 101 5.08 -7.11 16.44
C GLY A 101 5.21 -6.57 15.00
N ALA A 102 4.33 -5.67 14.59
CA ALA A 102 4.50 -4.90 13.35
C ALA A 102 5.77 -4.04 13.38
N ASP A 103 6.31 -3.69 12.22
CA ASP A 103 7.47 -2.79 12.09
C ASP A 103 7.08 -1.31 12.02
N ALA A 104 5.84 -1.03 11.61
CA ALA A 104 5.28 0.31 11.56
C ALA A 104 3.76 0.27 11.51
N ILE A 105 3.14 1.42 11.79
CA ILE A 105 1.71 1.65 11.59
C ILE A 105 1.46 2.79 10.62
N SER A 106 0.31 2.76 9.95
CA SER A 106 -0.11 3.82 9.05
C SER A 106 -1.61 4.12 9.19
N SER A 107 -2.01 5.37 9.03
CA SER A 107 -3.42 5.76 9.06
C SER A 107 -3.78 6.77 7.99
N VAL A 108 -4.94 6.57 7.35
CA VAL A 108 -5.60 7.60 6.51
C VAL A 108 -6.25 8.66 7.40
N ALA A 109 -6.54 9.83 6.81
CA ALA A 109 -7.46 10.79 7.42
C ALA A 109 -8.85 10.16 7.64
N ALA A 110 -9.55 10.62 8.66
CA ALA A 110 -10.97 10.27 8.83
C ALA A 110 -11.76 10.66 7.57
N PHE A 111 -12.54 9.73 7.03
CA PHE A 111 -13.12 9.85 5.70
C PHE A 111 -14.63 10.13 5.71
N TYR A 112 -15.32 9.88 6.80
CA TYR A 112 -16.76 10.22 6.95
C TYR A 112 -16.89 11.66 7.47
N PHE A 113 -16.53 11.94 8.73
CA PHE A 113 -16.31 13.29 9.23
C PHE A 113 -14.87 13.70 8.96
N LYS A 114 -14.67 14.56 7.98
CA LYS A 114 -13.34 14.94 7.50
C LYS A 114 -12.71 16.01 8.39
N PRO A 115 -11.39 15.99 8.57
CA PRO A 115 -10.69 17.10 9.21
C PRO A 115 -11.00 18.41 8.50
N THR A 116 -11.08 19.50 9.25
CA THR A 116 -11.40 20.84 8.72
C THR A 116 -10.17 21.71 8.53
N SER A 117 -9.01 21.26 9.03
CA SER A 117 -7.73 21.95 8.91
C SER A 117 -6.58 20.96 9.00
N VAL A 118 -5.37 21.40 8.57
CA VAL A 118 -4.13 20.61 8.73
C VAL A 118 -3.85 20.32 10.20
N GLN A 119 -4.10 21.31 11.09
CA GLN A 119 -3.96 21.11 12.53
C GLN A 119 -4.92 20.02 13.05
N ASN A 120 -6.19 20.06 12.64
CA ASN A 120 -7.16 19.05 13.07
C ASN A 120 -6.81 17.65 12.54
N LEU A 121 -6.23 17.56 11.33
CA LEU A 121 -5.66 16.30 10.84
C LEU A 121 -4.53 15.83 11.74
N ALA A 122 -3.60 16.70 12.11
CA ALA A 122 -2.47 16.36 12.98
C ALA A 122 -2.94 15.92 14.37
N ASP A 123 -3.97 16.56 14.92
CA ASP A 123 -4.57 16.16 16.21
C ASP A 123 -5.14 14.74 16.14
N CYS A 124 -5.88 14.41 15.08
CA CYS A 124 -6.38 13.05 14.85
C CYS A 124 -5.24 12.03 14.74
N MET A 125 -4.20 12.36 13.97
CA MET A 125 -3.07 11.44 13.76
C MET A 125 -2.26 11.25 15.06
N THR A 126 -2.14 12.26 15.89
CA THR A 126 -1.50 12.20 17.21
C THR A 126 -2.21 11.18 18.13
N GLU A 127 -3.54 11.26 18.20
CA GLU A 127 -4.34 10.32 18.99
C GLU A 127 -4.20 8.88 18.54
N ILE A 128 -4.12 8.66 17.22
CA ILE A 128 -3.93 7.32 16.65
C ILE A 128 -2.52 6.82 16.93
N ALA A 129 -1.50 7.63 16.63
CA ALA A 129 -0.09 7.28 16.82
C ALA A 129 0.25 6.97 18.28
N ALA A 130 -0.40 7.66 19.23
CA ALA A 130 -0.27 7.38 20.66
C ALA A 130 -0.75 5.98 21.08
N GLY A 131 -1.48 5.26 20.23
CA GLY A 131 -1.82 3.85 20.44
C GLY A 131 -0.62 2.91 20.33
N ALA A 132 0.41 3.29 19.56
CA ALA A 132 1.61 2.49 19.33
C ALA A 132 2.88 3.36 19.40
N PRO A 133 3.23 3.90 20.58
CA PRO A 133 4.32 4.86 20.72
C PRO A 133 5.70 4.27 20.42
N GLY A 134 5.84 2.95 20.41
CA GLY A 134 7.07 2.24 20.09
C GLY A 134 7.27 1.96 18.61
N LEU A 135 6.26 2.22 17.76
CA LEU A 135 6.35 1.97 16.32
C LEU A 135 6.44 3.26 15.52
N PRO A 136 7.19 3.29 14.40
CA PRO A 136 7.13 4.36 13.41
C PRO A 136 5.69 4.56 12.90
N PHE A 137 5.23 5.81 12.82
CA PHE A 137 3.91 6.19 12.35
C PHE A 137 4.01 6.87 10.98
N TYR A 138 3.17 6.43 10.02
CA TYR A 138 3.04 6.98 8.68
C TYR A 138 1.65 7.55 8.44
N TYR A 139 1.55 8.82 8.03
CA TYR A 139 0.30 9.33 7.48
C TYR A 139 0.07 8.76 6.07
N TYR A 140 -1.13 8.24 5.81
CA TYR A 140 -1.51 7.74 4.50
C TYR A 140 -2.36 8.78 3.75
N HIS A 141 -1.72 9.49 2.84
CA HIS A 141 -2.37 10.48 1.97
C HIS A 141 -2.95 9.80 0.74
N ILE A 142 -4.28 9.72 0.64
CA ILE A 142 -5.03 9.15 -0.50
C ILE A 142 -6.35 9.91 -0.72
N PRO A 143 -6.30 11.13 -1.26
CA PRO A 143 -7.47 11.98 -1.41
C PRO A 143 -8.56 11.39 -2.30
N SER A 144 -8.20 10.56 -3.28
CA SER A 144 -9.16 9.90 -4.18
C SER A 144 -10.15 8.97 -3.47
N LEU A 145 -9.77 8.38 -2.33
CA LEU A 145 -10.64 7.51 -1.54
C LEU A 145 -11.20 8.20 -0.29
N THR A 146 -10.40 9.03 0.39
CA THR A 146 -10.85 9.72 1.59
C THR A 146 -11.74 10.93 1.26
N GLY A 147 -11.67 11.44 0.03
CA GLY A 147 -12.31 12.70 -0.37
C GLY A 147 -11.85 13.89 0.47
N PHE A 148 -10.65 13.80 1.03
CA PHE A 148 -10.01 14.84 1.84
C PHE A 148 -8.59 15.06 1.31
N SER A 149 -8.26 16.32 1.04
CA SER A 149 -6.94 16.75 0.59
C SER A 149 -6.54 18.03 1.31
N MET A 150 -5.31 18.07 1.74
CA MET A 150 -4.63 19.26 2.26
C MET A 150 -3.16 19.17 1.88
N ASP A 151 -2.44 20.28 2.00
CA ASP A 151 -1.00 20.32 1.79
C ASP A 151 -0.27 19.35 2.73
N VAL A 152 0.41 18.37 2.14
CA VAL A 152 1.07 17.30 2.89
C VAL A 152 2.33 17.83 3.58
N LEU A 153 3.03 18.78 2.97
CA LEU A 153 4.21 19.38 3.58
C LEU A 153 3.85 20.19 4.84
N ASP A 154 2.72 20.93 4.81
CA ASP A 154 2.22 21.63 5.99
C ASP A 154 1.83 20.64 7.10
N PHE A 155 1.22 19.50 6.75
CA PHE A 155 0.99 18.43 7.72
C PHE A 155 2.31 17.92 8.32
N MET A 156 3.34 17.66 7.51
CA MET A 156 4.63 17.16 7.99
C MET A 156 5.29 18.15 8.98
N ARG A 157 5.19 19.45 8.73
CA ARG A 157 5.71 20.52 9.62
C ARG A 157 5.05 20.53 11.00
N ILE A 158 3.76 20.18 11.07
CA ILE A 158 3.04 20.06 12.34
C ILE A 158 3.33 18.70 12.98
N ALA A 159 3.27 17.63 12.21
CA ALA A 159 3.48 16.26 12.67
C ALA A 159 4.86 16.05 13.30
N GLU A 160 5.90 16.66 12.74
CA GLU A 160 7.26 16.65 13.31
C GLU A 160 7.32 17.10 14.76
N LYS A 161 6.51 18.09 15.11
CA LYS A 161 6.51 18.70 16.44
C LYS A 161 5.53 18.02 17.40
N GLN A 162 4.47 17.42 16.87
CA GLN A 162 3.32 16.97 17.64
C GLN A 162 3.25 15.45 17.79
N ILE A 163 3.79 14.68 16.84
CA ILE A 163 3.74 13.21 16.81
C ILE A 163 5.15 12.65 17.09
N PRO A 164 5.45 12.19 18.31
CA PRO A 164 6.82 11.79 18.68
C PRO A 164 7.42 10.68 17.85
N ASN A 165 6.58 9.76 17.33
CA ASN A 165 6.96 8.63 16.50
C ASN A 165 6.64 8.82 15.01
N PHE A 166 6.44 10.07 14.55
CA PHE A 166 6.24 10.37 13.14
C PHE A 166 7.47 9.97 12.32
N ALA A 167 7.26 9.11 11.33
CA ALA A 167 8.32 8.57 10.50
C ALA A 167 8.21 8.98 9.02
N GLY A 168 7.00 9.33 8.55
CA GLY A 168 6.84 9.69 7.15
C GLY A 168 5.42 9.63 6.62
N VAL A 169 5.32 9.51 5.31
CA VAL A 169 4.06 9.55 4.58
C VAL A 169 4.02 8.44 3.53
N LYS A 170 2.88 7.73 3.42
CA LYS A 170 2.51 7.03 2.20
C LYS A 170 1.75 8.02 1.33
N TYR A 171 2.36 8.46 0.24
CA TYR A 171 1.83 9.50 -0.64
C TYR A 171 1.18 8.89 -1.89
N THR A 172 -0.15 8.88 -1.95
CA THR A 172 -0.94 8.33 -3.06
C THR A 172 -1.77 9.44 -3.70
N ALA A 173 -1.07 10.34 -4.39
CA ALA A 173 -1.64 11.41 -5.18
C ALA A 173 -0.75 11.70 -6.40
N ALA A 174 -1.32 12.35 -7.44
CA ALA A 174 -0.61 12.60 -8.69
C ALA A 174 0.25 13.88 -8.67
N THR A 175 0.25 14.65 -7.57
CA THR A 175 0.95 15.93 -7.45
C THR A 175 2.43 15.69 -7.17
N LEU A 176 3.20 15.38 -8.22
CA LEU A 176 4.60 14.97 -8.08
C LEU A 176 5.51 16.08 -7.52
N TRP A 177 5.22 17.37 -7.76
CA TRP A 177 6.00 18.46 -7.19
C TRP A 177 5.84 18.54 -5.67
N GLU A 178 4.63 18.35 -5.12
CA GLU A 178 4.39 18.27 -3.67
C GLU A 178 5.09 17.05 -3.06
N TYR A 179 5.02 15.90 -3.76
CA TYR A 179 5.76 14.70 -3.36
C TYR A 179 7.27 14.97 -3.26
N GLN A 180 7.84 15.68 -4.24
CA GLN A 180 9.26 16.02 -4.25
C GLN A 180 9.62 16.95 -3.07
N GLU A 181 8.78 17.94 -2.76
CA GLU A 181 8.98 18.79 -1.58
C GLU A 181 8.96 17.98 -0.28
N CYS A 182 8.00 17.05 -0.14
CA CYS A 182 7.93 16.15 1.01
C CYS A 182 9.18 15.27 1.15
N LEU A 183 9.71 14.73 0.04
CA LEU A 183 10.94 13.95 0.04
C LEU A 183 12.15 14.72 0.56
N HIS A 184 12.24 16.01 0.24
CA HIS A 184 13.38 16.86 0.60
C HIS A 184 13.22 17.61 1.93
N TYR A 185 12.04 17.50 2.55
CA TYR A 185 11.77 18.17 3.82
C TYR A 185 12.77 17.75 4.91
N GLU A 186 13.32 18.75 5.64
CA GLU A 186 14.36 18.53 6.66
C GLU A 186 15.56 17.69 6.16
N GLY A 187 16.00 17.98 4.92
CA GLY A 187 17.15 17.26 4.32
C GLY A 187 16.86 15.80 4.00
N GLY A 188 15.59 15.42 3.81
CA GLY A 188 15.20 14.05 3.54
C GLY A 188 15.14 13.16 4.79
N LYS A 189 14.88 13.75 5.95
CA LYS A 189 14.78 13.04 7.23
C LYS A 189 13.67 12.00 7.27
N TYR A 190 12.55 12.26 6.59
CA TYR A 190 11.35 11.43 6.66
C TYR A 190 11.25 10.43 5.50
N ASP A 191 10.69 9.25 5.78
CA ASP A 191 10.47 8.21 4.79
C ASP A 191 9.15 8.46 4.05
N VAL A 192 9.23 8.98 2.81
CA VAL A 192 8.05 9.32 1.99
C VAL A 192 7.91 8.28 0.88
N LEU A 193 6.95 7.38 1.05
CA LEU A 193 6.71 6.23 0.17
C LEU A 193 5.69 6.58 -0.91
N TYR A 194 6.03 6.36 -2.17
CA TYR A 194 5.12 6.68 -3.27
C TYR A 194 4.04 5.61 -3.45
N GLY A 195 2.82 6.00 -3.78
CA GLY A 195 1.66 5.12 -3.75
C GLY A 195 0.92 4.92 -5.07
N PHE A 196 1.38 5.48 -6.20
CA PHE A 196 0.85 5.21 -7.53
C PHE A 196 1.84 4.40 -8.35
N ASP A 197 1.47 3.15 -8.63
CA ASP A 197 2.32 2.17 -9.32
C ASP A 197 2.71 2.64 -10.72
N GLU A 198 1.76 3.21 -11.47
CA GLU A 198 1.93 3.73 -12.83
C GLU A 198 2.85 4.95 -12.93
N ASN A 199 3.20 5.56 -11.81
CA ASN A 199 4.15 6.68 -11.75
C ASN A 199 5.47 6.30 -11.05
N HIS A 200 5.82 5.01 -11.03
CA HIS A 200 6.99 4.55 -10.29
C HIS A 200 8.30 5.17 -10.80
N LEU A 201 8.53 5.16 -12.12
CA LEU A 201 9.74 5.77 -12.71
C LEU A 201 9.82 7.29 -12.51
N PRO A 202 8.75 8.10 -12.72
CA PRO A 202 8.73 9.49 -12.30
C PRO A 202 9.11 9.71 -10.83
N ALA A 203 8.57 8.89 -9.92
CA ALA A 203 8.88 8.98 -8.50
C ALA A 203 10.37 8.67 -8.21
N LEU A 204 10.95 7.65 -8.85
CA LEU A 204 12.39 7.37 -8.77
C LEU A 204 13.23 8.56 -9.22
N SER A 205 12.85 9.23 -10.31
CA SER A 205 13.56 10.41 -10.83
C SER A 205 13.53 11.61 -9.87
N MET A 206 12.56 11.64 -8.93
CA MET A 206 12.47 12.65 -7.87
C MET A 206 13.19 12.26 -6.58
N GLY A 207 13.74 11.05 -6.51
CA GLY A 207 14.49 10.57 -5.36
C GLY A 207 13.74 9.57 -4.48
N ALA A 208 12.60 9.01 -4.93
CA ALA A 208 11.90 7.96 -4.21
C ALA A 208 12.83 6.75 -3.97
N LYS A 209 12.87 6.26 -2.73
CA LYS A 209 13.58 5.02 -2.37
C LYS A 209 12.62 3.85 -2.25
N GLY A 210 11.43 4.09 -1.71
CA GLY A 210 10.41 3.08 -1.49
C GLY A 210 9.07 3.44 -2.10
N ALA A 211 8.29 2.40 -2.44
CA ALA A 211 6.92 2.53 -2.94
C ALA A 211 5.99 1.50 -2.30
N ILE A 212 4.71 1.86 -2.12
CA ILE A 212 3.67 0.95 -1.65
C ILE A 212 2.59 0.86 -2.72
N GLY A 213 2.52 -0.26 -3.42
CA GLY A 213 1.64 -0.44 -4.56
C GLY A 213 0.77 -1.69 -4.52
N SER A 214 -0.36 -1.62 -5.21
CA SER A 214 -1.31 -2.72 -5.30
C SER A 214 -0.89 -3.77 -6.32
N THR A 215 -0.32 -3.33 -7.45
CA THR A 215 0.13 -4.24 -8.51
C THR A 215 1.38 -5.00 -8.13
N PHE A 216 2.09 -4.59 -7.09
CA PHE A 216 3.24 -5.33 -6.55
C PHE A 216 2.85 -6.70 -5.98
N ASN A 217 1.56 -6.98 -5.76
CA ASN A 217 1.08 -8.31 -5.40
C ASN A 217 1.26 -9.34 -6.52
N PHE A 218 1.31 -8.91 -7.79
CA PHE A 218 1.36 -9.81 -8.95
C PHE A 218 2.32 -9.38 -10.06
N ALA A 219 2.92 -8.19 -9.96
CA ALA A 219 3.75 -7.61 -11.01
C ALA A 219 5.05 -7.00 -10.46
N ALA A 220 5.43 -7.28 -9.20
CA ALA A 220 6.63 -6.74 -8.58
C ALA A 220 7.90 -6.91 -9.44
N PRO A 221 8.17 -8.05 -10.12
CA PRO A 221 9.36 -8.22 -10.95
C PRO A 221 9.51 -7.15 -12.03
N PHE A 222 8.41 -6.70 -12.64
CA PHE A 222 8.46 -5.65 -13.66
C PHE A 222 8.91 -4.30 -13.10
N TYR A 223 8.45 -3.93 -11.91
CA TYR A 223 8.83 -2.68 -11.26
C TYR A 223 10.25 -2.74 -10.66
N LEU A 224 10.68 -3.90 -10.19
CA LEU A 224 12.07 -4.11 -9.78
C LEU A 224 13.01 -3.92 -10.98
N LYS A 225 12.62 -4.40 -12.15
CA LYS A 225 13.39 -4.20 -13.38
C LYS A 225 13.43 -2.73 -13.84
N VAL A 226 12.35 -1.96 -13.61
CA VAL A 226 12.35 -0.49 -13.82
C VAL A 226 13.41 0.16 -12.92
N ARG A 227 13.47 -0.24 -11.63
CA ARG A 227 14.47 0.27 -10.68
C ARG A 227 15.89 -0.10 -11.10
N GLU A 228 16.12 -1.36 -11.44
CA GLU A 228 17.43 -1.86 -11.88
C GLU A 228 17.97 -1.03 -13.06
N TYR A 229 17.17 -0.84 -14.10
CA TYR A 229 17.55 -0.02 -15.25
C TYR A 229 17.78 1.45 -14.90
N PHE A 230 16.91 2.01 -14.03
CA PHE A 230 17.08 3.39 -13.58
C PHE A 230 18.37 3.59 -12.79
N GLU A 231 18.67 2.72 -11.84
CA GLU A 231 19.88 2.76 -11.00
C GLU A 231 21.16 2.50 -11.82
N ALA A 232 21.07 1.69 -12.88
CA ALA A 232 22.16 1.49 -13.84
C ALA A 232 22.35 2.65 -14.83
N GLY A 233 21.48 3.69 -14.81
CA GLY A 233 21.50 4.80 -15.75
C GLY A 233 20.95 4.45 -17.13
N GLU A 234 20.35 3.28 -17.33
CA GLU A 234 19.77 2.80 -18.57
C GLU A 234 18.34 3.35 -18.79
N ILE A 235 18.22 4.67 -18.86
CA ILE A 235 16.94 5.40 -18.81
C ILE A 235 15.96 4.97 -19.91
N GLU A 236 16.41 4.69 -21.12
CA GLU A 236 15.51 4.26 -22.19
C GLU A 236 14.90 2.89 -21.89
N LYS A 237 15.69 1.93 -21.36
CA LYS A 237 15.16 0.63 -20.93
C LYS A 237 14.20 0.78 -19.76
N ALA A 238 14.50 1.66 -18.79
CA ALA A 238 13.60 1.96 -17.70
C ALA A 238 12.26 2.53 -18.19
N ARG A 239 12.27 3.40 -19.20
CA ARG A 239 11.05 3.96 -19.82
C ARG A 239 10.24 2.89 -20.54
N GLU A 240 10.87 2.03 -21.35
CA GLU A 240 10.22 0.92 -22.05
C GLU A 240 9.56 -0.04 -21.06
N GLN A 241 10.29 -0.42 -20.01
CA GLN A 241 9.77 -1.30 -18.97
C GLN A 241 8.62 -0.64 -18.20
N MET A 242 8.74 0.65 -17.89
CA MET A 242 7.68 1.41 -17.22
C MET A 242 6.43 1.55 -18.08
N LEU A 243 6.59 1.73 -19.40
CA LEU A 243 5.47 1.78 -20.33
C LEU A 243 4.67 0.48 -20.30
N PHE A 244 5.33 -0.67 -20.26
CA PHE A 244 4.67 -1.96 -20.09
C PHE A 244 3.85 -2.02 -18.77
N CYS A 245 4.42 -1.53 -17.66
CA CYS A 245 3.70 -1.44 -16.39
C CYS A 245 2.45 -0.54 -16.52
N VAL A 246 2.57 0.61 -17.20
CA VAL A 246 1.44 1.53 -17.44
C VAL A 246 0.36 0.87 -18.31
N GLU A 247 0.74 0.15 -19.37
CA GLU A 247 -0.21 -0.59 -20.22
C GLU A 247 -0.98 -1.64 -19.41
N MET A 248 -0.29 -2.41 -18.58
CA MET A 248 -0.89 -3.38 -17.67
C MET A 248 -1.89 -2.70 -16.70
N VAL A 249 -1.47 -1.62 -16.03
CA VAL A 249 -2.34 -0.88 -15.10
C VAL A 249 -3.57 -0.35 -15.83
N ARG A 250 -3.41 0.23 -17.02
CA ARG A 250 -4.53 0.75 -17.82
C ARG A 250 -5.55 -0.33 -18.23
N ILE A 251 -5.11 -1.56 -18.42
CA ILE A 251 -6.02 -2.70 -18.64
C ILE A 251 -6.81 -3.00 -17.35
N VAL A 252 -6.12 -3.09 -16.22
CA VAL A 252 -6.74 -3.43 -14.93
C VAL A 252 -7.76 -2.37 -14.47
N VAL A 253 -7.42 -1.08 -14.62
CA VAL A 253 -8.30 0.02 -14.16
C VAL A 253 -9.49 0.33 -15.09
N GLN A 254 -9.65 -0.40 -16.20
CA GLN A 254 -10.92 -0.40 -16.96
C GLN A 254 -12.08 -1.00 -16.15
N TYR A 255 -11.76 -1.73 -15.11
CA TYR A 255 -12.68 -2.41 -14.20
C TYR A 255 -12.55 -1.84 -12.78
N PRO A 256 -13.50 -2.13 -11.87
CA PRO A 256 -13.34 -1.79 -10.46
C PRO A 256 -12.00 -2.32 -9.92
N PRO A 257 -11.11 -1.47 -9.38
CA PRO A 257 -9.70 -1.83 -9.21
C PRO A 257 -9.46 -3.05 -8.32
N ILE A 258 -10.10 -3.12 -7.13
CA ILE A 258 -9.85 -4.22 -6.18
C ILE A 258 -10.37 -5.55 -6.74
N PRO A 259 -11.62 -5.67 -7.23
CA PRO A 259 -12.10 -6.89 -7.87
C PRO A 259 -11.25 -7.34 -9.06
N ALA A 260 -10.82 -6.40 -9.92
CA ALA A 260 -9.99 -6.72 -11.08
C ALA A 260 -8.63 -7.28 -10.66
N GLN A 261 -7.98 -6.69 -9.67
CA GLN A 261 -6.68 -7.14 -9.18
C GLN A 261 -6.78 -8.50 -8.45
N LYS A 262 -7.86 -8.75 -7.68
CA LYS A 262 -8.14 -10.10 -7.15
C LYS A 262 -8.33 -11.13 -8.28
N ALA A 263 -8.96 -10.73 -9.38
CA ALA A 263 -9.09 -11.58 -10.56
C ALA A 263 -7.72 -11.90 -11.20
N VAL A 264 -6.80 -10.93 -11.25
CA VAL A 264 -5.42 -11.19 -11.73
C VAL A 264 -4.70 -12.17 -10.78
N MET A 265 -4.82 -12.02 -9.47
CA MET A 265 -4.26 -12.98 -8.50
C MET A 265 -4.80 -14.39 -8.73
N LYS A 266 -6.11 -14.53 -9.01
CA LYS A 266 -6.72 -15.82 -9.36
C LYS A 266 -6.14 -16.41 -10.64
N MET A 267 -5.85 -15.60 -11.67
CA MET A 267 -5.19 -16.05 -12.90
C MET A 267 -3.77 -16.59 -12.64
N LEU A 268 -3.12 -16.13 -11.58
CA LEU A 268 -1.81 -16.59 -11.13
C LEU A 268 -1.87 -17.75 -10.11
N GLY A 269 -3.06 -18.30 -9.85
CA GLY A 269 -3.24 -19.47 -8.98
C GLY A 269 -3.62 -19.13 -7.53
N PHE A 270 -3.78 -17.86 -7.18
CA PHE A 270 -4.22 -17.41 -5.85
C PHE A 270 -5.68 -16.96 -5.90
N ASP A 271 -6.62 -17.86 -5.62
CA ASP A 271 -8.05 -17.51 -5.57
C ASP A 271 -8.34 -16.67 -4.30
N MET A 272 -8.39 -15.36 -4.49
CA MET A 272 -8.65 -14.39 -3.41
C MET A 272 -10.11 -14.35 -2.96
N GLY A 273 -11.00 -15.14 -3.58
CA GLY A 273 -12.43 -15.12 -3.33
C GLY A 273 -13.12 -13.83 -3.76
N PRO A 274 -14.35 -13.59 -3.30
CA PRO A 274 -15.10 -12.37 -3.61
C PRO A 274 -14.53 -11.15 -2.91
N CYS A 275 -15.07 -9.97 -3.24
CA CYS A 275 -14.96 -8.77 -2.40
C CYS A 275 -16.18 -8.68 -1.48
N ARG A 276 -16.06 -7.94 -0.37
CA ARG A 276 -17.21 -7.58 0.46
C ARG A 276 -17.96 -6.39 -0.12
N LEU A 277 -19.28 -6.38 0.02
CA LEU A 277 -20.10 -5.22 -0.34
C LEU A 277 -19.58 -3.95 0.35
N PRO A 278 -19.59 -2.81 -0.34
CA PRO A 278 -20.21 -2.55 -1.66
C PRO A 278 -19.40 -2.97 -2.88
N LEU A 279 -18.20 -3.56 -2.71
CA LEU A 279 -17.42 -4.06 -3.82
C LEU A 279 -18.00 -5.37 -4.35
N VAL A 280 -18.02 -5.51 -5.67
CA VAL A 280 -18.60 -6.68 -6.34
C VAL A 280 -17.53 -7.32 -7.22
N ALA A 281 -17.41 -8.65 -7.15
CA ALA A 281 -16.50 -9.41 -8.01
C ALA A 281 -16.79 -9.16 -9.50
N LEU A 282 -15.77 -9.32 -10.34
CA LEU A 282 -15.96 -9.20 -11.79
C LEU A 282 -16.92 -10.30 -12.30
N PRO A 283 -17.91 -9.94 -13.13
CA PRO A 283 -18.67 -10.93 -13.89
C PRO A 283 -17.76 -11.77 -14.78
N ASP A 284 -18.13 -13.02 -15.06
CA ASP A 284 -17.30 -13.95 -15.84
C ASP A 284 -16.87 -13.38 -17.20
N GLY A 285 -17.75 -12.68 -17.90
CA GLY A 285 -17.40 -12.03 -19.16
C GLY A 285 -16.29 -10.98 -19.03
N GLN A 286 -16.32 -10.20 -17.96
CA GLN A 286 -15.27 -9.21 -17.69
C GLN A 286 -13.96 -9.89 -17.23
N TYR A 287 -14.04 -10.96 -16.46
CA TYR A 287 -12.88 -11.76 -16.09
C TYR A 287 -12.16 -12.33 -17.31
N GLN A 288 -12.90 -12.93 -18.26
CA GLN A 288 -12.34 -13.48 -19.51
C GLN A 288 -11.73 -12.38 -20.37
N GLU A 289 -12.38 -11.23 -20.47
CA GLU A 289 -11.88 -10.10 -21.25
C GLU A 289 -10.60 -9.50 -20.64
N LEU A 290 -10.55 -9.34 -19.31
CA LEU A 290 -9.35 -8.91 -18.58
C LEU A 290 -8.19 -9.88 -18.85
N HIS A 291 -8.45 -11.19 -18.73
CA HIS A 291 -7.46 -12.22 -19.00
C HIS A 291 -6.95 -12.16 -20.46
N ARG A 292 -7.85 -12.00 -21.44
CA ARG A 292 -7.51 -11.87 -22.86
C ARG A 292 -6.63 -10.65 -23.13
N GLN A 293 -6.94 -9.51 -22.51
CA GLN A 293 -6.17 -8.27 -22.67
C GLN A 293 -4.77 -8.39 -22.06
N LEU A 294 -4.64 -8.98 -20.88
CA LEU A 294 -3.34 -9.21 -20.25
C LEU A 294 -2.47 -10.20 -21.05
N ARG A 295 -3.07 -11.27 -21.59
CA ARG A 295 -2.35 -12.17 -22.51
C ARG A 295 -1.88 -11.45 -23.77
N LYS A 296 -2.69 -10.57 -24.34
CA LYS A 296 -2.35 -9.83 -25.57
C LYS A 296 -1.08 -8.98 -25.41
N ILE A 297 -0.81 -8.43 -24.24
CA ILE A 297 0.41 -7.68 -23.97
C ILE A 297 1.59 -8.56 -23.51
N GLY A 298 1.40 -9.89 -23.44
CA GLY A 298 2.43 -10.83 -23.01
C GLY A 298 2.68 -10.82 -21.50
N PHE A 299 1.68 -10.44 -20.67
CA PHE A 299 1.86 -10.30 -19.21
C PHE A 299 2.32 -11.61 -18.56
N PHE A 300 1.67 -12.72 -18.87
CA PHE A 300 1.95 -14.02 -18.21
C PHE A 300 3.27 -14.64 -18.67
N GLU A 301 3.60 -14.45 -19.94
CA GLU A 301 4.85 -14.92 -20.53
C GLU A 301 6.05 -14.19 -19.90
N LYS A 302 5.99 -12.87 -19.86
CA LYS A 302 7.04 -12.01 -19.30
C LYS A 302 7.21 -12.15 -17.78
N LEU A 303 6.17 -12.57 -17.06
CA LEU A 303 6.26 -12.76 -15.61
C LEU A 303 7.10 -14.01 -15.25
N ASN A 304 7.26 -14.94 -16.19
CA ASN A 304 8.02 -16.18 -16.03
C ASN A 304 9.46 -16.09 -16.61
N GLU A 305 9.83 -14.94 -17.19
CA GLU A 305 11.19 -14.62 -17.67
C GLU A 305 12.05 -13.99 -16.56
#